data_d3cb6d1d8caf697b2c23e2b1b1502164
#
_entry.id   d3cb6d1d8caf697b2c23e2b1b1502164
#
_cell.length_a   1.000
_cell.length_b   1.000
_cell.length_c   1.000
_cell.angle_alpha   90.00
_cell.angle_beta   90.00
_cell.angle_gamma   90.00
#
_symmetry.space_group_name_H-M   'P 1'
#
loop_
_entity.id
_entity.type
_entity.pdbx_description
1 polymer ?
#
loop_
_entity_poly.entity_id
_entity_poly.type
_entity_poly.pdbx_seq_one_letter_code
_entity_poly.pdbx_strand_id
1 'polypeptide(L)'
;MIPVDARAIFAAIAIAHTKGGNVTGLYDHAQSRHLNLIASASGQTVNAIDLERKAKVNGTLPAFIDHSRSSHVHMTGENGKYTGYDYKTETHFNIEVTGDTAALYDHEHGVWTQYSA
;
A
#
# COMPACT_ATOMS: atom_id res chain seq x y z
N MET A 1 -0.32 14.97 2.86
CA MET A 1 -0.60 13.69 3.54
C MET A 1 -1.27 12.74 2.57
N ILE A 2 -0.83 11.49 2.55
CA ILE A 2 -1.41 10.48 1.68
C ILE A 2 -2.82 10.14 2.17
N PRO A 3 -3.83 10.10 1.28
CA PRO A 3 -5.20 9.77 1.70
C PRO A 3 -5.27 8.41 2.40
N VAL A 4 -6.17 8.28 3.35
CA VAL A 4 -6.34 7.06 4.15
C VAL A 4 -6.53 5.82 3.28
N ASP A 5 -7.37 5.93 2.24
CA ASP A 5 -7.64 4.81 1.32
C ASP A 5 -6.39 4.38 0.55
N ALA A 6 -5.59 5.35 0.11
CA ALA A 6 -4.37 5.05 -0.63
C ALA A 6 -3.31 4.41 0.26
N ARG A 7 -3.19 4.86 1.51
CA ARG A 7 -2.27 4.24 2.47
C ARG A 7 -2.57 2.76 2.66
N ALA A 8 -3.84 2.42 2.77
CA ALA A 8 -4.26 1.03 2.92
C ALA A 8 -3.84 0.18 1.72
N ILE A 9 -4.04 0.70 0.50
CA ILE A 9 -3.64 -0.02 -0.72
C ILE A 9 -2.13 -0.19 -0.78
N PHE A 10 -1.36 0.83 -0.43
CA PHE A 10 0.10 0.73 -0.42
C PHE A 10 0.57 -0.35 0.57
N ALA A 11 -0.05 -0.41 1.75
CA ALA A 11 0.24 -1.44 2.74
C ALA A 11 -0.08 -2.83 2.20
N ALA A 12 -1.21 -3.00 1.53
CA ALA A 12 -1.61 -4.28 0.94
C ALA A 12 -0.63 -4.72 -0.16
N ILE A 13 -0.18 -3.80 -0.99
CA ILE A 13 0.83 -4.08 -2.02
C ILE A 13 2.13 -4.55 -1.38
N ALA A 14 2.57 -3.89 -0.31
CA ALA A 14 3.79 -4.26 0.39
C ALA A 14 3.68 -5.68 0.99
N ILE A 15 2.54 -6.02 1.58
CA ILE A 15 2.30 -7.37 2.11
C ILE A 15 2.34 -8.39 0.97
N ALA A 16 1.63 -8.13 -0.14
CA ALA A 16 1.60 -9.03 -1.28
C ALA A 16 3.00 -9.23 -1.88
N HIS A 17 3.76 -8.17 -2.02
CA HIS A 17 5.13 -8.25 -2.55
C HIS A 17 6.05 -9.04 -1.61
N THR A 18 5.95 -8.81 -0.31
CA THR A 18 6.75 -9.53 0.69
C THR A 18 6.44 -11.02 0.68
N LYS A 19 5.16 -11.39 0.56
CA LYS A 19 4.73 -12.78 0.51
C LYS A 19 4.99 -13.44 -0.84
N GLY A 20 5.07 -12.64 -1.90
CA GLY A 20 5.10 -13.15 -3.27
C GLY A 20 3.77 -13.75 -3.70
N GLY A 21 2.65 -13.11 -3.34
CA GLY A 21 1.33 -13.65 -3.61
C GLY A 21 0.23 -12.61 -3.57
N ASN A 22 -0.91 -13.02 -3.03
CA ASN A 22 -2.14 -12.21 -3.02
C ASN A 22 -2.57 -11.83 -1.61
N VAL A 23 -3.16 -10.64 -1.50
CA VAL A 23 -3.87 -10.18 -0.31
C VAL A 23 -5.32 -9.96 -0.71
N THR A 24 -6.26 -10.58 0.01
CA THR A 24 -7.69 -10.45 -0.24
C THR A 24 -8.34 -9.91 1.02
N GLY A 25 -8.66 -8.61 1.01
CA GLY A 25 -9.15 -7.93 2.19
C GLY A 25 -8.01 -7.47 3.09
N LEU A 26 -8.29 -6.43 3.88
CA LEU A 26 -7.32 -5.84 4.78
C LEU A 26 -8.06 -5.25 5.97
N TYR A 27 -7.56 -5.46 7.18
CA TYR A 27 -8.12 -4.83 8.37
C TYR A 27 -7.33 -3.58 8.71
N ASP A 28 -8.02 -2.44 8.78
CA ASP A 28 -7.44 -1.15 9.17
C ASP A 28 -7.63 -0.98 10.68
N HIS A 29 -6.55 -1.08 11.44
CA HIS A 29 -6.58 -1.00 12.90
C HIS A 29 -6.93 0.42 13.39
N ALA A 30 -6.58 1.45 12.64
CA ALA A 30 -6.88 2.83 13.02
C ALA A 30 -8.38 3.13 12.91
N GLN A 31 -9.04 2.58 11.89
CA GLN A 31 -10.47 2.78 11.67
C GLN A 31 -11.32 1.65 12.26
N SER A 32 -10.69 0.59 12.75
CA SER A 32 -11.35 -0.60 13.28
C SER A 32 -12.37 -1.16 12.28
N ARG A 33 -11.96 -1.29 11.01
CA ARG A 33 -12.85 -1.82 9.97
C ARG A 33 -12.09 -2.67 8.95
N HIS A 34 -12.82 -3.61 8.36
CA HIS A 34 -12.34 -4.38 7.24
C HIS A 34 -12.50 -3.59 5.96
N LEU A 35 -11.47 -3.60 5.13
CA LEU A 35 -11.47 -2.94 3.82
C LEU A 35 -11.60 -4.00 2.74
N ASN A 36 -12.47 -3.74 1.78
CA ASN A 36 -12.72 -4.64 0.67
C ASN A 36 -11.79 -4.28 -0.49
N LEU A 37 -10.60 -4.87 -0.48
CA LEU A 37 -9.59 -4.64 -1.52
C LEU A 37 -8.86 -5.93 -1.83
N ILE A 38 -8.20 -5.97 -2.99
CA ILE A 38 -7.37 -7.08 -3.42
C ILE A 38 -6.05 -6.51 -3.90
N ALA A 39 -4.94 -7.12 -3.48
CA ALA A 39 -3.62 -6.77 -3.98
C ALA A 39 -2.88 -8.05 -4.35
N SER A 40 -2.11 -8.00 -5.42
CA SER A 40 -1.29 -9.13 -5.86
C SER A 40 0.08 -8.65 -6.33
N ALA A 41 1.07 -9.50 -6.15
CA ALA A 41 2.41 -9.25 -6.64
C ALA A 41 2.98 -10.52 -7.26
N SER A 42 3.58 -10.38 -8.43
CA SER A 42 4.31 -11.44 -9.11
C SER A 42 5.66 -10.86 -9.49
N GLY A 43 6.70 -11.23 -8.75
CA GLY A 43 7.98 -10.54 -8.84
C GLY A 43 7.81 -9.07 -8.50
N GLN A 44 8.20 -8.19 -9.41
CA GLN A 44 8.08 -6.74 -9.21
C GLN A 44 6.78 -6.17 -9.79
N THR A 45 5.97 -6.98 -10.46
CA THR A 45 4.69 -6.54 -11.02
C THR A 45 3.64 -6.55 -9.92
N VAL A 46 2.98 -5.41 -9.69
CA VAL A 46 1.96 -5.27 -8.66
C VAL A 46 0.64 -4.79 -9.26
N ASN A 47 -0.45 -5.34 -8.73
CA ASN A 47 -1.81 -4.96 -9.10
C ASN A 47 -2.64 -4.92 -7.85
N ALA A 48 -3.42 -3.86 -7.69
CA ALA A 48 -4.35 -3.74 -6.59
C ALA A 48 -5.63 -3.05 -7.04
N ILE A 49 -6.72 -3.37 -6.38
CA ILE A 49 -7.99 -2.68 -6.59
C ILE A 49 -8.71 -2.53 -5.25
N ASP A 50 -9.17 -1.32 -4.99
CA ASP A 50 -10.11 -1.04 -3.91
C ASP A 50 -11.50 -1.26 -4.46
N LEU A 51 -12.15 -2.34 -4.03
CA LEU A 51 -13.46 -2.72 -4.56
C LEU A 51 -14.58 -1.78 -4.12
N GLU A 52 -14.41 -1.08 -3.01
CA GLU A 52 -15.42 -0.12 -2.53
C GLU A 52 -15.43 1.14 -3.37
N ARG A 53 -14.24 1.63 -3.77
CA ARG A 53 -14.10 2.84 -4.59
C ARG A 53 -13.87 2.55 -6.07
N LYS A 54 -13.68 1.29 -6.44
CA LYS A 54 -13.29 0.85 -7.79
C LYS A 54 -12.00 1.55 -8.25
N ALA A 55 -11.08 1.72 -7.33
CA ALA A 55 -9.81 2.40 -7.57
C ALA A 55 -8.73 1.38 -7.88
N LYS A 56 -8.08 1.52 -9.03
CA LYS A 56 -7.00 0.62 -9.46
C LYS A 56 -5.64 1.23 -9.22
N VAL A 57 -4.71 0.39 -8.76
CA VAL A 57 -3.31 0.75 -8.56
C VAL A 57 -2.47 -0.36 -9.15
N ASN A 58 -1.59 -0.05 -10.11
CA ASN A 58 -0.75 -1.07 -10.71
C ASN A 58 0.56 -0.49 -11.26
N GLY A 59 1.50 -1.37 -11.50
CA GLY A 59 2.78 -1.02 -12.09
C GLY A 59 3.83 -2.09 -11.88
N THR A 60 5.06 -1.71 -12.11
CA THR A 60 6.23 -2.55 -11.87
C THR A 60 7.16 -1.81 -10.93
N LEU A 61 7.38 -2.36 -9.74
CA LEU A 61 8.25 -1.71 -8.75
C LEU A 61 9.62 -1.41 -9.36
N PRO A 62 10.20 -0.24 -9.09
CA PRO A 62 9.88 0.68 -7.98
C PRO A 62 8.78 1.71 -8.25
N ALA A 63 8.03 1.61 -9.33
CA ALA A 63 7.02 2.62 -9.65
C ALA A 63 5.67 1.99 -9.91
N PHE A 64 4.61 2.64 -9.43
CA PHE A 64 3.25 2.27 -9.80
C PHE A 64 2.36 3.51 -9.86
N ILE A 65 1.17 3.34 -10.40
CA ILE A 65 0.22 4.44 -10.60
C ILE A 65 -1.07 4.12 -9.85
N ASP A 66 -1.50 5.08 -9.04
CA ASP A 66 -2.84 5.08 -8.48
C ASP A 66 -3.75 5.79 -9.47
N HIS A 67 -4.49 5.00 -10.24
CA HIS A 67 -5.30 5.53 -11.35
C HIS A 67 -6.47 6.40 -10.87
N SER A 68 -6.98 6.14 -9.66
CA SER A 68 -8.09 6.93 -9.11
C SER A 68 -7.69 8.36 -8.78
N ARG A 69 -6.42 8.58 -8.47
CA ARG A 69 -5.89 9.91 -8.14
C ARG A 69 -4.97 10.47 -9.20
N SER A 70 -4.73 9.71 -10.28
CA SER A 70 -3.71 10.03 -11.29
C SER A 70 -2.36 10.34 -10.65
N SER A 71 -1.99 9.54 -9.67
CA SER A 71 -0.77 9.75 -8.90
C SER A 71 0.27 8.70 -9.22
N HIS A 72 1.49 9.16 -9.51
CA HIS A 72 2.65 8.29 -9.58
C HIS A 72 3.17 8.06 -8.16
N VAL A 73 3.56 6.81 -7.88
CA VAL A 73 4.11 6.44 -6.58
C VAL A 73 5.41 5.67 -6.82
N HIS A 74 6.44 6.02 -6.08
CA HIS A 74 7.71 5.31 -6.07
C HIS A 74 7.80 4.52 -4.76
N MET A 75 8.11 3.22 -4.85
CA MET A 75 8.26 2.39 -3.66
C MET A 75 9.34 1.35 -3.90
N THR A 76 10.34 1.33 -3.05
CA THR A 76 11.42 0.34 -3.10
C THR A 76 11.57 -0.33 -1.76
N GLY A 77 11.98 -1.59 -1.79
CA GLY A 77 12.27 -2.29 -0.56
C GLY A 77 12.32 -3.79 -0.77
N GLU A 78 12.74 -4.47 0.28
CA GLU A 78 12.83 -5.92 0.33
C GLU A 78 12.82 -6.37 1.79
N ASN A 79 12.56 -7.65 2.01
CA ASN A 79 12.57 -8.24 3.34
C ASN A 79 11.61 -7.53 4.31
N GLY A 80 10.48 -7.06 3.79
CA GLY A 80 9.44 -6.44 4.59
C GLY A 80 9.68 -4.97 4.94
N LYS A 81 10.73 -4.35 4.39
CA LYS A 81 11.01 -2.93 4.67
C LYS A 81 10.97 -2.14 3.36
N TYR A 82 10.10 -1.15 3.32
CA TYR A 82 9.86 -0.34 2.12
C TYR A 82 9.97 1.14 2.43
N THR A 83 10.49 1.88 1.45
CA THR A 83 10.45 3.35 1.45
C THR A 83 9.78 3.80 0.17
N GLY A 84 8.99 4.86 0.26
CA GLY A 84 8.27 5.34 -0.89
C GLY A 84 8.01 6.83 -0.89
N TYR A 85 7.48 7.29 -2.02
CA TYR A 85 7.13 8.68 -2.23
C TYR A 85 5.88 8.77 -3.11
N ASP A 86 4.88 9.48 -2.62
CA ASP A 86 3.66 9.76 -3.37
C ASP A 86 3.80 11.14 -4.02
N TYR A 87 3.90 11.17 -5.35
CA TYR A 87 4.18 12.41 -6.07
C TYR A 87 3.03 13.40 -6.04
N LYS A 88 1.80 12.93 -5.92
CA LYS A 88 0.64 13.84 -5.90
C LYS A 88 0.58 14.67 -4.62
N THR A 89 0.84 14.04 -3.48
CA THR A 89 0.81 14.72 -2.18
C THR A 89 2.18 15.20 -1.74
N GLU A 90 3.23 14.85 -2.50
CA GLU A 90 4.61 15.15 -2.18
C GLU A 90 4.99 14.66 -0.79
N THR A 91 4.57 13.43 -0.47
CA THR A 91 4.75 12.84 0.85
C THR A 91 5.59 11.58 0.79
N HIS A 92 6.63 11.50 1.61
CA HIS A 92 7.40 10.29 1.81
C HIS A 92 6.67 9.36 2.77
N PHE A 93 6.83 8.05 2.56
CA PHE A 93 6.28 7.07 3.48
C PHE A 93 7.23 5.88 3.64
N ASN A 94 7.08 5.18 4.76
CA ASN A 94 7.77 3.92 5.02
C ASN A 94 6.74 2.85 5.36
N ILE A 95 7.02 1.61 4.96
CA ILE A 95 6.18 0.47 5.33
C ILE A 95 7.07 -0.63 5.90
N GLU A 96 6.64 -1.20 7.01
CA GLU A 96 7.27 -2.38 7.60
C GLU A 96 6.26 -3.51 7.62
N VAL A 97 6.62 -4.63 7.01
CA VAL A 97 5.77 -5.82 6.94
C VAL A 97 6.33 -6.89 7.85
N THR A 98 5.48 -7.46 8.69
CA THR A 98 5.82 -8.58 9.56
C THR A 98 4.70 -9.62 9.42
N GLY A 99 5.00 -10.74 8.76
CA GLY A 99 3.96 -11.74 8.46
C GLY A 99 2.86 -11.16 7.60
N ASP A 100 1.63 -11.17 8.10
CA ASP A 100 0.46 -10.62 7.41
C ASP A 100 0.08 -9.23 7.90
N THR A 101 0.97 -8.56 8.63
CA THR A 101 0.73 -7.23 9.19
C THR A 101 1.68 -6.22 8.56
N ALA A 102 1.17 -5.04 8.26
CA ALA A 102 1.99 -3.94 7.76
C ALA A 102 1.73 -2.69 8.59
N ALA A 103 2.79 -1.94 8.86
CA ALA A 103 2.71 -0.62 9.47
C ALA A 103 3.22 0.40 8.45
N LEU A 104 2.44 1.43 8.19
CA LEU A 104 2.79 2.50 7.27
C LEU A 104 2.99 3.79 8.05
N TYR A 105 4.12 4.44 7.81
CA TYR A 105 4.41 5.76 8.35
C TYR A 105 4.37 6.79 7.23
N ASP A 106 3.43 7.72 7.34
CA ASP A 106 3.32 8.87 6.46
C ASP A 106 4.08 10.02 7.13
N HIS A 107 5.16 10.50 6.49
CA HIS A 107 6.05 11.48 7.09
C HIS A 107 5.39 12.84 7.35
N GLU A 108 4.37 13.19 6.61
CA GLU A 108 3.61 14.41 6.87
C GLU A 108 2.60 14.22 8.01
N HIS A 109 1.95 13.05 8.04
CA HIS A 109 1.00 12.72 9.10
C HIS A 109 1.70 12.49 10.46
N GLY A 110 2.89 11.87 10.43
CA GLY A 110 3.71 11.67 11.62
C GLY A 110 3.23 10.55 12.54
N VAL A 111 2.41 9.63 12.05
CA VAL A 111 1.86 8.52 12.82
C VAL A 111 1.93 7.22 12.01
N TRP A 112 2.25 6.13 12.67
CA TRP A 112 2.15 4.79 12.09
C TRP A 112 0.69 4.34 12.04
N THR A 113 0.29 3.79 10.90
CA THR A 113 -1.03 3.17 10.73
C THR A 113 -0.83 1.69 10.48
N GLN A 114 -1.54 0.82 11.20
CA GLN A 114 -1.37 -0.62 11.09
C GLN A 114 -2.51 -1.28 10.33
N TYR A 115 -2.15 -2.29 9.56
CA TYR A 115 -3.07 -3.08 8.74
C TYR A 115 -2.73 -4.56 8.87
N SER A 116 -3.76 -5.41 8.80
CA SER A 116 -3.58 -6.86 8.82
C SER A 116 -4.32 -7.52 7.67
N ALA A 117 -3.64 -8.42 7.01
CA ALA A 117 -4.26 -9.18 5.93
C ALA A 117 -4.90 -10.48 6.45
#